data_541d765f0eabd1cd6bb1ea3afbc0c2ca
#
_entry.id   541d765f0eabd1cd6bb1ea3afbc0c2ca
#
_cell.length_a   1.000
_cell.length_b   1.000
_cell.length_c   1.000
_cell.angle_alpha   90.00
_cell.angle_beta   90.00
_cell.angle_gamma   90.00
#
_symmetry.space_group_name_H-M   'P 1'
#
loop_
_entity.id
_entity.type
_entity.pdbx_description
1 polymer ?
#
loop_
_entity_poly.entity_id
_entity_poly.type
_entity_poly.pdbx_seq_one_letter_code
_entity_poly.pdbx_strand_id
1 'polypeptide(L)'
;SPCFMARDEWPGIAPKVLAGFNQMLAGDFMQTIERFLAIQAMGSEHARNDIRQLRHWLAERPAPRLAALEAGLGLLAEVDLRDQLDGLDLPWLRLYGRLDTLVPKAAIPLLDERYPGSRSRVLDKASHAPFISHPEHFITLLRQFIG
;
A
#
# COMPACT_ATOMS: atom_id res chain seq x y z
N SER A 1 1.80 -4.31 3.64
CA SER A 1 3.12 -4.61 4.22
C SER A 1 3.03 -4.68 5.73
N PRO A 2 3.67 -5.64 6.39
CA PRO A 2 3.69 -5.71 7.86
C PRO A 2 4.53 -4.61 8.52
N CYS A 3 5.46 -4.01 7.80
CA CYS A 3 6.23 -2.84 8.21
C CYS A 3 6.31 -1.87 7.04
N PHE A 4 5.84 -0.64 7.23
CA PHE A 4 5.78 0.36 6.16
C PHE A 4 7.08 1.14 6.03
N MET A 5 7.71 1.47 7.16
CA MET A 5 8.93 2.27 7.19
C MET A 5 10.18 1.46 6.87
N ALA A 6 11.14 2.10 6.19
CA ALA A 6 12.49 1.55 6.08
C ALA A 6 13.15 1.50 7.47
N ARG A 7 13.67 0.34 7.84
CA ARG A 7 14.39 0.09 9.11
C ARG A 7 15.48 -0.94 8.86
N ASP A 8 16.70 -0.64 9.27
CA ASP A 8 17.85 -1.51 9.07
C ASP A 8 17.93 -2.04 7.63
N GLU A 9 17.85 -3.34 7.44
CA GLU A 9 17.85 -3.97 6.10
C GLU A 9 16.44 -4.09 5.48
N TRP A 10 15.39 -3.58 6.16
CA TRP A 10 14.02 -3.64 5.65
C TRP A 10 13.76 -2.53 4.62
N PRO A 11 13.40 -2.88 3.37
CA PRO A 11 13.16 -1.93 2.29
C PRO A 11 11.77 -1.31 2.37
N GLY A 12 11.53 -0.43 3.31
CA GLY A 12 10.29 0.35 3.44
C GLY A 12 10.41 1.75 2.86
N ILE A 13 9.47 2.60 3.21
CA ILE A 13 9.49 4.03 2.85
C ILE A 13 10.50 4.78 3.72
N ALA A 14 11.32 5.63 3.09
CA ALA A 14 12.28 6.43 3.82
C ALA A 14 11.59 7.41 4.80
N PRO A 15 12.08 7.59 6.04
CA PRO A 15 11.45 8.45 7.05
C PRO A 15 11.17 9.87 6.56
N LYS A 16 12.07 10.44 5.75
CA LYS A 16 11.90 11.80 5.18
C LYS A 16 10.67 11.93 4.28
N VAL A 17 10.23 10.85 3.62
CA VAL A 17 9.05 10.87 2.75
C VAL A 17 7.80 11.00 3.59
N LEU A 18 7.68 10.20 4.66
CA LEU A 18 6.52 10.26 5.56
C LEU A 18 6.48 11.58 6.35
N ALA A 19 7.64 12.08 6.79
CA ALA A 19 7.75 13.39 7.43
C ALA A 19 7.29 14.53 6.50
N GLY A 20 7.61 14.45 5.21
CA GLY A 20 7.10 15.37 4.20
C GLY A 20 5.57 15.36 4.09
N PHE A 21 4.95 14.20 4.15
CA PHE A 21 3.48 14.09 4.17
C PHE A 21 2.87 14.73 5.43
N ASN A 22 3.45 14.49 6.61
CA ASN A 22 3.00 15.11 7.86
C ASN A 22 3.05 16.65 7.80
N GLN A 23 4.15 17.21 7.29
CA GLN A 23 4.31 18.66 7.15
C GLN A 23 3.28 19.25 6.18
N MET A 24 3.07 18.59 5.05
CA MET A 24 2.08 19.04 4.05
C MET A 24 0.65 18.93 4.57
N LEU A 25 0.34 17.89 5.33
CA LEU A 25 -0.99 17.67 5.88
C LEU A 25 -1.43 18.81 6.80
N ALA A 26 -0.50 19.36 7.60
CA ALA A 26 -0.75 20.51 8.46
C ALA A 26 -0.95 21.83 7.70
N GLY A 27 -0.40 21.94 6.49
CA GLY A 27 -0.49 23.16 5.67
C GLY A 27 -1.65 23.16 4.66
N ASP A 28 -1.70 22.14 3.80
CA ASP A 28 -2.72 21.98 2.76
C ASP A 28 -3.17 20.51 2.67
N PHE A 29 -4.24 20.26 3.39
CA PHE A 29 -4.87 18.95 3.49
C PHE A 29 -5.30 18.37 2.13
N MET A 30 -5.96 19.18 1.29
CA MET A 30 -6.46 18.69 0.01
C MET A 30 -5.32 18.38 -0.96
N GLN A 31 -4.31 19.22 -1.02
CA GLN A 31 -3.12 18.97 -1.84
C GLN A 31 -2.36 17.72 -1.38
N THR A 32 -2.33 17.47 -0.07
CA THR A 32 -1.70 16.26 0.49
C THR A 32 -2.42 15.00 0.05
N ILE A 33 -3.76 14.97 0.09
CA ILE A 33 -4.56 13.86 -0.43
C ILE A 33 -4.29 13.64 -1.92
N GLU A 34 -4.31 14.70 -2.72
CA GLU A 34 -4.06 14.62 -4.16
C GLU A 34 -2.69 14.00 -4.48
N ARG A 35 -1.65 14.41 -3.76
CA ARG A 35 -0.31 13.83 -3.88
C ARG A 35 -0.28 12.36 -3.49
N PHE A 36 -0.95 12.00 -2.41
CA PHE A 36 -1.01 10.62 -1.95
C PHE A 36 -1.70 9.71 -2.98
N LEU A 37 -2.81 10.16 -3.58
CA LEU A 37 -3.48 9.45 -4.66
C LEU A 37 -2.59 9.27 -5.89
N ALA A 38 -1.86 10.32 -6.26
CA ALA A 38 -0.93 10.27 -7.39
C ALA A 38 0.18 9.23 -7.18
N ILE A 39 0.72 9.14 -5.97
CA ILE A 39 1.76 8.14 -5.64
C ILE A 39 1.22 6.72 -5.69
N GLN A 40 0.00 6.48 -5.22
CA GLN A 40 -0.61 5.15 -5.26
C GLN A 40 -0.79 4.60 -6.69
N ALA A 41 -1.03 5.47 -7.66
CA ALA A 41 -1.24 5.08 -9.06
C ALA A 41 0.04 5.20 -9.91
N MET A 42 1.13 5.74 -9.35
CA MET A 42 2.37 6.01 -10.08
C MET A 42 2.93 4.74 -10.74
N GLY A 43 3.20 4.83 -12.04
CA GLY A 43 3.72 3.72 -12.81
C GLY A 43 2.67 2.76 -13.38
N SER A 44 1.42 2.78 -12.90
CA SER A 44 0.32 2.01 -13.51
C SER A 44 0.05 2.50 -14.94
N GLU A 45 -0.22 1.57 -15.85
CA GLU A 45 -0.62 1.91 -17.23
C GLU A 45 -1.98 2.66 -17.26
N HIS A 46 -2.76 2.54 -16.20
CA HIS A 46 -4.08 3.17 -16.03
C HIS A 46 -4.08 4.33 -15.02
N ALA A 47 -2.90 4.85 -14.62
CA ALA A 47 -2.74 5.82 -13.53
C ALA A 47 -3.75 6.98 -13.53
N ARG A 48 -4.02 7.58 -14.69
CA ARG A 48 -4.99 8.69 -14.79
C ARG A 48 -6.41 8.27 -14.47
N ASN A 49 -6.80 7.07 -14.90
CA ASN A 49 -8.12 6.51 -14.66
C ASN A 49 -8.27 6.10 -13.20
N ASP A 50 -7.24 5.48 -12.65
CA ASP A 50 -7.18 5.04 -11.25
C ASP A 50 -7.32 6.24 -10.31
N ILE A 51 -6.58 7.33 -10.53
CA ILE A 51 -6.66 8.57 -9.76
C ILE A 51 -8.07 9.18 -9.86
N ARG A 52 -8.65 9.23 -11.07
CA ARG A 52 -9.99 9.78 -11.27
C ARG A 52 -11.05 8.98 -10.50
N GLN A 53 -10.96 7.68 -10.51
CA GLN A 53 -11.87 6.79 -9.80
C GLN A 53 -11.74 6.92 -8.29
N LEU A 54 -10.51 6.98 -7.77
CA LEU A 54 -10.24 7.23 -6.35
C LEU A 54 -10.80 8.57 -5.90
N ARG A 55 -10.60 9.64 -6.67
CA ARG A 55 -11.17 10.95 -6.39
C ARG A 55 -12.70 10.93 -6.35
N HIS A 56 -13.32 10.26 -7.29
CA HIS A 56 -14.77 10.12 -7.34
C HIS A 56 -15.30 9.46 -6.07
N TRP A 57 -14.72 8.33 -5.67
CA TRP A 57 -15.13 7.64 -4.45
C TRP A 57 -14.88 8.45 -3.17
N LEU A 58 -13.80 9.24 -3.12
CA LEU A 58 -13.53 10.11 -1.98
C LEU A 58 -14.54 11.26 -1.90
N ALA A 59 -14.94 11.83 -3.05
CA ALA A 59 -15.93 12.91 -3.10
C ALA A 59 -17.33 12.49 -2.62
N GLU A 60 -17.64 11.19 -2.70
CA GLU A 60 -18.90 10.63 -2.19
C GLU A 60 -18.89 10.38 -0.66
N ARG A 61 -17.76 10.59 -0.01
CA ARG A 61 -17.59 10.36 1.43
C ARG A 61 -17.44 11.67 2.19
N PRO A 62 -17.82 11.70 3.49
CA PRO A 62 -17.52 12.83 4.34
C PRO A 62 -16.01 13.13 4.35
N ALA A 63 -15.65 14.40 4.39
CA ALA A 63 -14.24 14.80 4.50
C ALA A 63 -13.62 14.15 5.74
N PRO A 64 -12.43 13.54 5.63
CA PRO A 64 -11.76 12.96 6.77
C PRO A 64 -11.34 14.05 7.75
N ARG A 65 -11.35 13.73 9.04
CA ARG A 65 -10.83 14.63 10.07
C ARG A 65 -9.31 14.62 10.06
N LEU A 66 -8.69 15.79 10.17
CA LEU A 66 -7.23 15.94 10.22
C LEU A 66 -6.59 14.98 11.24
N ALA A 67 -7.10 14.93 12.46
CA ALA A 67 -6.61 14.05 13.51
C ALA A 67 -6.64 12.55 13.13
N ALA A 68 -7.61 12.12 12.30
CA ALA A 68 -7.66 10.74 11.81
C ALA A 68 -6.56 10.45 10.79
N LEU A 69 -6.23 11.42 9.95
CA LEU A 69 -5.14 11.29 8.99
C LEU A 69 -3.77 11.33 9.68
N GLU A 70 -3.58 12.21 10.63
CA GLU A 70 -2.37 12.28 11.46
C GLU A 70 -2.15 10.96 12.22
N ALA A 71 -3.19 10.43 12.85
CA ALA A 71 -3.13 9.12 13.50
C ALA A 71 -2.80 7.99 12.50
N GLY A 72 -3.39 8.02 11.30
CA GLY A 72 -3.07 7.06 10.24
C GLY A 72 -1.61 7.12 9.80
N LEU A 73 -1.05 8.32 9.61
CA LEU A 73 0.37 8.49 9.30
C LEU A 73 1.26 8.03 10.46
N GLY A 74 0.84 8.27 11.72
CA GLY A 74 1.51 7.74 12.92
C GLY A 74 1.57 6.21 12.92
N LEU A 75 0.46 5.55 12.63
CA LEU A 75 0.43 4.08 12.49
C LEU A 75 1.41 3.60 11.41
N LEU A 76 1.47 4.24 10.26
CA LEU A 76 2.42 3.90 9.21
C LEU A 76 3.88 4.09 9.66
N ALA A 77 4.15 5.10 10.51
CA ALA A 77 5.49 5.37 11.03
C ALA A 77 5.95 4.33 12.05
N GLU A 78 5.06 3.88 12.93
CA GLU A 78 5.42 3.17 14.15
C GLU A 78 5.20 1.66 14.07
N VAL A 79 4.14 1.23 13.35
CA VAL A 79 3.70 -0.16 13.38
C VAL A 79 4.67 -1.07 12.63
N ASP A 80 5.11 -2.11 13.33
CA ASP A 80 5.85 -3.25 12.79
C ASP A 80 5.21 -4.55 13.28
N LEU A 81 4.58 -5.26 12.36
CA LEU A 81 3.86 -6.51 12.65
C LEU A 81 4.66 -7.76 12.28
N ARG A 82 5.92 -7.61 11.86
CA ARG A 82 6.70 -8.74 11.33
C ARG A 82 6.80 -9.89 12.32
N ASP A 83 7.12 -9.59 13.58
CA ASP A 83 7.26 -10.61 14.62
C ASP A 83 5.90 -11.19 15.05
N GLN A 84 4.84 -10.37 14.97
CA GLN A 84 3.49 -10.81 15.34
C GLN A 84 2.87 -11.77 14.31
N LEU A 85 3.37 -11.75 13.07
CA LEU A 85 2.92 -12.63 12.00
C LEU A 85 3.73 -13.95 11.94
N ASP A 86 4.82 -14.06 12.69
CA ASP A 86 5.55 -15.30 12.86
C ASP A 86 4.61 -16.32 13.54
N GLY A 87 4.43 -17.46 12.96
CA GLY A 87 3.50 -18.48 13.48
C GLY A 87 2.03 -18.29 13.12
N LEU A 88 1.70 -17.38 12.20
CA LEU A 88 0.35 -17.29 11.66
C LEU A 88 -0.02 -18.57 10.91
N ASP A 89 -0.86 -19.41 11.52
CA ASP A 89 -1.32 -20.69 10.97
C ASP A 89 -2.68 -20.53 10.27
N LEU A 90 -2.72 -19.66 9.25
CA LEU A 90 -3.90 -19.43 8.41
C LEU A 90 -3.49 -19.40 6.94
N PRO A 91 -4.35 -19.82 6.00
CA PRO A 91 -4.12 -19.61 4.59
C PRO A 91 -3.93 -18.11 4.31
N TRP A 92 -2.77 -17.75 3.77
CA TRP A 92 -2.39 -16.37 3.57
C TRP A 92 -1.92 -16.10 2.14
N LEU A 93 -2.62 -15.20 1.44
CA LEU A 93 -2.27 -14.71 0.13
C LEU A 93 -1.80 -13.24 0.21
N ARG A 94 -0.64 -12.97 -0.36
CA ARG A 94 -0.07 -11.64 -0.49
C ARG A 94 -0.07 -11.22 -1.96
N LEU A 95 -0.77 -10.13 -2.29
CA LEU A 95 -0.86 -9.60 -3.65
C LEU A 95 -0.13 -8.26 -3.74
N TYR A 96 0.72 -8.10 -4.75
CA TYR A 96 1.56 -6.93 -4.94
C TYR A 96 1.45 -6.39 -6.36
N GLY A 97 1.58 -5.07 -6.50
CA GLY A 97 1.89 -4.47 -7.79
C GLY A 97 3.42 -4.37 -7.97
N ARG A 98 3.95 -4.76 -9.14
CA ARG A 98 5.40 -4.67 -9.39
C ARG A 98 5.92 -3.23 -9.41
N LEU A 99 5.05 -2.27 -9.73
CA LEU A 99 5.36 -0.85 -9.85
C LEU A 99 5.00 -0.06 -8.58
N ASP A 100 4.66 -0.79 -7.51
CA ASP A 100 4.34 -0.18 -6.22
C ASP A 100 5.56 0.52 -5.61
N THR A 101 5.42 1.83 -5.38
CA THR A 101 6.47 2.67 -4.78
C THR A 101 6.27 2.86 -3.28
N LEU A 102 5.11 2.48 -2.74
CA LEU A 102 4.80 2.54 -1.30
C LEU A 102 5.17 1.24 -0.58
N VAL A 103 5.04 0.11 -1.26
CA VAL A 103 5.52 -1.20 -0.76
C VAL A 103 6.54 -1.73 -1.78
N PRO A 104 7.83 -1.42 -1.60
CA PRO A 104 8.85 -1.77 -2.57
C PRO A 104 8.93 -3.28 -2.83
N LYS A 105 9.08 -3.66 -4.10
CA LYS A 105 9.20 -5.07 -4.50
C LYS A 105 10.34 -5.82 -3.78
N ALA A 106 11.36 -5.11 -3.31
CA ALA A 106 12.46 -5.69 -2.54
C ALA A 106 12.00 -6.30 -1.19
N ALA A 107 10.84 -5.91 -0.68
CA ALA A 107 10.26 -6.52 0.51
C ALA A 107 9.68 -7.93 0.25
N ILE A 108 9.34 -8.26 -1.00
CA ILE A 108 8.66 -9.53 -1.33
C ILE A 108 9.52 -10.75 -0.99
N PRO A 109 10.79 -10.86 -1.46
CA PRO A 109 11.62 -12.02 -1.15
C PRO A 109 11.88 -12.18 0.36
N LEU A 110 12.03 -11.07 1.10
CA LEU A 110 12.20 -11.12 2.56
C LEU A 110 10.94 -11.68 3.26
N LEU A 111 9.75 -11.34 2.74
CA LEU A 111 8.50 -11.88 3.25
C LEU A 111 8.26 -13.32 2.80
N ASP A 112 8.74 -13.73 1.62
CA ASP A 112 8.66 -15.11 1.16
C ASP A 112 9.55 -16.02 2.02
N GLU A 113 10.74 -15.56 2.36
CA GLU A 113 11.66 -16.26 3.25
C GLU A 113 11.11 -16.37 4.68
N ARG A 114 10.60 -15.24 5.22
CA ARG A 114 10.09 -15.21 6.61
C ARG A 114 8.79 -15.99 6.80
N TYR A 115 7.91 -15.97 5.78
CA TYR A 115 6.58 -16.60 5.84
C TYR A 115 6.39 -17.65 4.74
N PRO A 116 7.12 -18.77 4.77
CA PRO A 116 7.11 -19.76 3.69
C PRO A 116 5.75 -20.45 3.51
N GLY A 117 4.88 -20.44 4.53
CA GLY A 117 3.50 -20.93 4.44
C GLY A 117 2.54 -20.01 3.68
N SER A 118 2.95 -18.77 3.38
CA SER A 118 2.14 -17.82 2.65
C SER A 118 2.38 -17.94 1.12
N ARG A 119 1.40 -17.50 0.34
CA ARG A 119 1.53 -17.41 -1.13
C ARG A 119 1.68 -15.96 -1.55
N SER A 120 2.65 -15.65 -2.41
CA SER A 120 2.79 -14.33 -3.01
C SER A 120 2.47 -14.35 -4.51
N ARG A 121 1.88 -13.25 -5.01
CA ARG A 121 1.64 -13.01 -6.43
C ARG A 121 1.92 -11.54 -6.73
N VAL A 122 2.56 -11.29 -7.87
CA VAL A 122 2.92 -9.95 -8.33
C VAL A 122 2.22 -9.67 -9.65
N LEU A 123 1.48 -8.56 -9.71
CA LEU A 123 0.85 -8.08 -10.94
C LEU A 123 1.83 -7.10 -11.63
N ASP A 124 2.34 -7.48 -12.79
CA ASP A 124 3.47 -6.81 -13.46
C ASP A 124 3.25 -5.35 -13.83
N LYS A 125 2.02 -4.99 -14.20
CA LYS A 125 1.67 -3.64 -14.65
C LYS A 125 0.92 -2.82 -13.61
N ALA A 126 0.70 -3.37 -12.42
CA ALA A 126 0.01 -2.72 -11.33
C ALA A 126 0.96 -1.95 -10.41
N SER A 127 0.43 -0.86 -9.83
CA SER A 127 1.04 -0.11 -8.73
C SER A 127 0.42 -0.52 -7.38
N HIS A 128 0.25 0.42 -6.45
CA HIS A 128 -0.17 0.14 -5.07
C HIS A 128 -1.60 -0.42 -4.94
N ALA A 129 -2.50 -0.11 -5.87
CA ALA A 129 -3.90 -0.52 -5.84
C ALA A 129 -4.26 -1.47 -7.01
N PRO A 130 -3.71 -2.70 -7.07
CA PRO A 130 -3.98 -3.65 -8.15
C PRO A 130 -5.47 -4.04 -8.24
N PHE A 131 -6.21 -3.99 -7.14
CA PHE A 131 -7.65 -4.24 -7.11
C PHE A 131 -8.48 -3.15 -7.81
N ILE A 132 -7.91 -1.97 -8.05
CA ILE A 132 -8.51 -0.88 -8.83
C ILE A 132 -8.06 -0.94 -10.28
N SER A 133 -6.75 -0.99 -10.49
CA SER A 133 -6.16 -0.91 -11.83
C SER A 133 -6.30 -2.18 -12.66
N HIS A 134 -6.37 -3.35 -12.01
CA HIS A 134 -6.42 -4.67 -12.64
C HIS A 134 -7.44 -5.59 -11.97
N PRO A 135 -8.73 -5.18 -11.84
CA PRO A 135 -9.73 -5.87 -11.02
C PRO A 135 -9.98 -7.31 -11.46
N GLU A 136 -10.03 -7.58 -12.76
CA GLU A 136 -10.27 -8.93 -13.28
C GLU A 136 -9.15 -9.91 -12.92
N HIS A 137 -7.90 -9.48 -13.10
CA HIS A 137 -6.74 -10.29 -12.75
C HIS A 137 -6.65 -10.48 -11.23
N PHE A 138 -6.87 -9.42 -10.46
CA PHE A 138 -6.90 -9.47 -8.99
C PHE A 138 -7.96 -10.45 -8.48
N ILE A 139 -9.19 -10.38 -8.98
CA ILE A 139 -10.29 -11.29 -8.64
C ILE A 139 -9.97 -12.74 -9.04
N THR A 140 -9.35 -12.95 -10.18
CA THR A 140 -8.94 -14.28 -10.63
C THR A 140 -7.97 -14.92 -9.64
N LEU A 141 -6.96 -14.17 -9.20
CA LEU A 141 -5.98 -14.65 -8.20
C LEU A 141 -6.64 -14.95 -6.84
N LEU A 142 -7.59 -14.12 -6.42
CA LEU A 142 -8.37 -14.39 -5.20
C LEU A 142 -9.19 -15.66 -5.30
N ARG A 143 -9.91 -15.86 -6.41
CA ARG A 143 -10.73 -17.08 -6.63
C ARG A 143 -9.87 -18.33 -6.63
N GLN A 144 -8.70 -18.30 -7.26
CA GLN A 144 -7.75 -19.42 -7.26
C GLN A 144 -7.20 -19.75 -5.86
N PHE A 145 -7.22 -18.78 -4.96
CA PHE A 145 -6.75 -18.97 -3.59
C PHE A 145 -7.86 -19.49 -2.66
N ILE A 146 -9.09 -19.04 -2.86
CA ILE A 146 -10.23 -19.41 -2.01
C ILE A 146 -10.80 -20.79 -2.38
N GLY A 147 -10.68 -21.20 -3.65
CA GLY A 147 -11.15 -22.49 -4.19
C GLY A 147 -12.44 -22.32 -4.96
#